data_1412c71f7e70d33dd859ae5bdb38e5d3
#
_entry.id   1412c71f7e70d33dd859ae5bdb38e5d3
#
_cell.length_a   1.000
_cell.length_b   1.000
_cell.length_c   1.000
_cell.angle_alpha   90.00
_cell.angle_beta   90.00
_cell.angle_gamma   90.00
#
_symmetry.space_group_name_H-M   'P 1'
#
loop_
_entity.id
_entity.type
_entity.pdbx_description
1 polymer ?
#
loop_
_entity_poly.entity_id
_entity_poly.type
_entity_poly.pdbx_seq_one_letter_code
_entity_poly.pdbx_strand_id
1 'polypeptide(L)'
;MLRVALVGATGAVGQQFILALNRHPWFELTHIVSSERSAGKKYIEALRDPHSGNLRWHSKEKIPDYIRDATLGKVEDINPKSFDLIFTALESEEARMIEPQFARWVPVISTAAAFRYEEDVPILIPGVNDDHVMLLNTQRKNRGWRGFIAPLPNCTTTGLVITLKPIMDKFGVEMVIMTSLQAVSGAGRSPGVVALDILDNVIPYIPKEEEKVQVETKKILGTLDSRAINPASLKVSCTCTRVPVLDGHTEAVYVSTERSCEPAEAKEEMLKFSKSAPIRNLPTAPKDFIFVHDDPTRPQPRVDREINDGMTTMVGRIRKDTAFNNGLKYILLSHNERMGSAKGAVLLAELLKDREVL
;
A
#
# COMPACT_ATOMS: atom_id res chain seq x y z
N MET A 1 -15.00 -14.28 13.90
CA MET A 1 -13.78 -13.64 13.37
C MET A 1 -13.19 -14.57 12.33
N LEU A 2 -12.68 -14.01 11.21
CA LEU A 2 -11.96 -14.79 10.19
C LEU A 2 -10.55 -15.10 10.69
N ARG A 3 -10.12 -16.36 10.51
CA ARG A 3 -8.78 -16.82 10.90
C ARG A 3 -7.78 -16.46 9.79
N VAL A 4 -6.75 -15.73 10.16
CA VAL A 4 -5.74 -15.29 9.20
C VAL A 4 -4.34 -15.79 9.55
N ALA A 5 -3.52 -16.03 8.52
CA ALA A 5 -2.10 -16.30 8.66
C ALA A 5 -1.30 -15.13 8.07
N LEU A 6 -0.09 -14.93 8.58
CA LEU A 6 0.87 -13.94 8.08
C LEU A 6 2.18 -14.62 7.71
N VAL A 7 2.58 -14.52 6.46
CA VAL A 7 3.86 -14.98 5.93
C VAL A 7 4.81 -13.81 5.77
N GLY A 8 6.04 -13.95 6.28
CA GLY A 8 7.01 -12.85 6.32
C GLY A 8 6.94 -12.02 7.61
N ALA A 9 6.47 -12.59 8.71
CA ALA A 9 6.13 -11.90 9.96
C ALA A 9 7.29 -11.13 10.62
N THR A 10 8.56 -11.49 10.37
CA THR A 10 9.73 -10.86 11.02
C THR A 10 10.28 -9.65 10.25
N GLY A 11 9.88 -9.45 8.99
CA GLY A 11 10.23 -8.29 8.18
C GLY A 11 9.55 -7.00 8.66
N ALA A 12 10.01 -5.83 8.20
CA ALA A 12 9.44 -4.53 8.58
C ALA A 12 7.93 -4.47 8.29
N VAL A 13 7.51 -4.85 7.09
CA VAL A 13 6.09 -4.90 6.70
C VAL A 13 5.31 -5.94 7.53
N GLY A 14 5.90 -7.11 7.81
CA GLY A 14 5.28 -8.13 8.67
C GLY A 14 5.01 -7.62 10.08
N GLN A 15 5.92 -6.82 10.65
CA GLN A 15 5.72 -6.17 11.95
C GLN A 15 4.54 -5.20 11.94
N GLN A 16 4.36 -4.46 10.83
CA GLN A 16 3.22 -3.56 10.66
C GLN A 16 1.88 -4.33 10.55
N PHE A 17 1.86 -5.51 9.92
CA PHE A 17 0.69 -6.39 9.93
C PHE A 17 0.32 -6.86 11.34
N ILE A 18 1.31 -7.25 12.14
CA ILE A 18 1.08 -7.66 13.54
C ILE A 18 0.42 -6.55 14.35
N LEU A 19 0.85 -5.30 14.13
CA LEU A 19 0.24 -4.15 14.78
C LEU A 19 -1.18 -3.88 14.24
N ALA A 20 -1.37 -3.93 12.93
CA ALA A 20 -2.66 -3.67 12.30
C ALA A 20 -3.72 -4.73 12.67
N LEU A 21 -3.31 -5.98 12.89
CA LEU A 21 -4.19 -7.08 13.29
C LEU A 21 -4.37 -7.20 14.81
N ASN A 22 -3.66 -6.40 15.61
CA ASN A 22 -3.78 -6.45 17.05
C ASN A 22 -5.19 -6.04 17.51
N ARG A 23 -5.94 -6.97 18.10
CA ARG A 23 -7.34 -6.79 18.53
C ARG A 23 -8.27 -6.33 17.41
N HIS A 24 -8.00 -6.77 16.19
CA HIS A 24 -8.84 -6.41 15.04
C HIS A 24 -10.24 -7.05 15.19
N PRO A 25 -11.33 -6.30 14.95
CA PRO A 25 -12.69 -6.81 15.24
C PRO A 25 -13.14 -7.94 14.30
N TRP A 26 -12.57 -8.04 13.09
CA TRP A 26 -13.00 -9.01 12.08
C TRP A 26 -12.00 -10.13 11.81
N PHE A 27 -10.71 -9.90 12.09
CA PHE A 27 -9.62 -10.84 11.76
C PHE A 27 -8.87 -11.25 13.02
N GLU A 28 -8.57 -12.54 13.11
CA GLU A 28 -7.75 -13.11 14.18
C GLU A 28 -6.46 -13.67 13.58
N LEU A 29 -5.31 -13.07 13.91
CA LEU A 29 -4.00 -13.58 13.50
C LEU A 29 -3.66 -14.80 14.36
N THR A 30 -3.83 -16.00 13.78
CA THR A 30 -3.63 -17.27 14.48
C THR A 30 -2.30 -17.96 14.13
N HIS A 31 -1.69 -17.58 12.99
CA HIS A 31 -0.43 -18.16 12.52
C HIS A 31 0.51 -17.09 11.97
N ILE A 32 1.77 -17.19 12.39
CA ILE A 32 2.87 -16.37 11.88
C ILE A 32 3.97 -17.27 11.34
N VAL A 33 4.46 -16.90 10.16
CA VAL A 33 5.46 -17.66 9.44
C VAL A 33 6.60 -16.75 9.00
N SER A 34 7.81 -17.28 9.01
CA SER A 34 8.99 -16.58 8.55
C SER A 34 9.94 -17.56 7.84
N SER A 35 11.14 -17.09 7.46
CA SER A 35 12.15 -17.92 6.81
C SER A 35 12.55 -19.13 7.67
N GLU A 36 13.07 -20.19 7.03
CA GLU A 36 13.58 -21.40 7.72
C GLU A 36 14.51 -21.11 8.89
N ARG A 37 15.35 -20.06 8.79
CA ARG A 37 16.27 -19.64 9.86
C ARG A 37 15.58 -19.23 11.16
N SER A 38 14.32 -18.81 11.07
CA SER A 38 13.53 -18.31 12.20
C SER A 38 12.45 -19.30 12.65
N ALA A 39 12.16 -20.33 11.86
CA ALA A 39 11.14 -21.32 12.17
C ALA A 39 11.46 -22.08 13.48
N GLY A 40 10.42 -22.38 14.25
CA GLY A 40 10.51 -23.03 15.56
C GLY A 40 10.94 -22.14 16.72
N LYS A 41 11.40 -20.91 16.45
CA LYS A 41 11.75 -19.93 17.49
C LYS A 41 10.51 -19.16 17.95
N LYS A 42 10.56 -18.66 19.19
CA LYS A 42 9.62 -17.63 19.63
C LYS A 42 9.80 -16.36 18.80
N TYR A 43 8.73 -15.64 18.53
CA TYR A 43 8.76 -14.42 17.73
C TYR A 43 9.79 -13.40 18.24
N ILE A 44 9.82 -13.14 19.57
CA ILE A 44 10.78 -12.21 20.19
C ILE A 44 12.24 -12.65 20.01
N GLU A 45 12.50 -13.97 20.00
CA GLU A 45 13.84 -14.52 19.79
C GLU A 45 14.28 -14.37 18.34
N ALA A 46 13.37 -14.62 17.39
CA ALA A 46 13.63 -14.48 15.96
C ALA A 46 13.90 -13.03 15.54
N LEU A 47 13.40 -12.05 16.31
CA LEU A 47 13.69 -10.63 16.08
C LEU A 47 15.07 -10.21 16.59
N ARG A 48 15.82 -11.03 17.32
CA ARG A 48 17.15 -10.68 17.75
C ARG A 48 18.18 -10.92 16.66
N ASP A 49 19.04 -9.92 16.49
CA ASP A 49 20.21 -10.05 15.61
C ASP A 49 21.17 -11.12 16.19
N PRO A 50 21.54 -12.15 15.42
CA PRO A 50 22.35 -13.23 15.93
C PRO A 50 23.78 -12.81 16.32
N HIS A 51 24.30 -11.71 15.78
CA HIS A 51 25.66 -11.25 16.04
C HIS A 51 25.71 -10.20 17.15
N SER A 52 24.80 -9.22 17.10
CA SER A 52 24.79 -8.08 18.05
C SER A 52 23.83 -8.26 19.23
N GLY A 53 22.89 -9.22 19.16
CA GLY A 53 21.81 -9.39 20.14
C GLY A 53 20.73 -8.30 20.09
N ASN A 54 20.90 -7.28 19.23
CA ASN A 54 19.97 -6.18 19.11
C ASN A 54 18.58 -6.61 18.67
N LEU A 55 17.56 -6.03 19.27
CA LEU A 55 16.17 -6.26 18.89
C LEU A 55 15.87 -5.53 17.56
N ARG A 56 15.41 -6.29 16.56
CA ARG A 56 15.05 -5.82 15.22
C ARG A 56 13.55 -5.50 15.12
N TRP A 57 13.02 -4.82 16.10
CA TRP A 57 11.67 -4.26 16.05
C TRP A 57 11.72 -2.82 15.56
N HIS A 58 11.06 -2.52 14.45
CA HIS A 58 11.20 -1.25 13.73
C HIS A 58 10.08 -0.25 14.01
N SER A 59 9.00 -0.70 14.69
CA SER A 59 7.90 0.20 15.05
C SER A 59 8.18 0.96 16.35
N LYS A 60 7.51 2.10 16.50
CA LYS A 60 7.49 2.88 17.76
C LYS A 60 6.59 2.23 18.82
N GLU A 61 5.55 1.51 18.39
CA GLU A 61 4.66 0.77 19.27
C GLU A 61 5.37 -0.45 19.86
N LYS A 62 4.94 -0.87 21.03
CA LYS A 62 5.47 -2.10 21.67
C LYS A 62 5.02 -3.34 20.89
N ILE A 63 5.84 -4.38 20.94
CA ILE A 63 5.44 -5.70 20.46
C ILE A 63 4.19 -6.13 21.23
N PRO A 64 3.07 -6.46 20.57
CA PRO A 64 1.87 -6.91 21.24
C PRO A 64 2.10 -8.22 22.03
N ASP A 65 1.54 -8.30 23.23
CA ASP A 65 1.79 -9.45 24.13
C ASP A 65 1.33 -10.78 23.51
N TYR A 66 0.23 -10.77 22.73
CA TYR A 66 -0.33 -11.99 22.11
C TYR A 66 0.63 -12.70 21.14
N ILE A 67 1.56 -11.95 20.52
CA ILE A 67 2.48 -12.47 19.51
C ILE A 67 3.90 -12.72 20.04
N ARG A 68 4.27 -12.08 21.14
CA ARG A 68 5.64 -12.04 21.65
C ARG A 68 6.26 -13.42 21.80
N ASP A 69 5.51 -14.34 22.39
CA ASP A 69 5.94 -15.71 22.69
C ASP A 69 5.37 -16.75 21.72
N ALA A 70 4.68 -16.29 20.64
CA ALA A 70 4.19 -17.20 19.61
C ALA A 70 5.34 -17.86 18.85
N THR A 71 5.19 -19.14 18.52
CA THR A 71 6.18 -19.88 17.76
C THR A 71 6.00 -19.63 16.27
N LEU A 72 7.08 -19.30 15.57
CA LEU A 72 7.11 -19.15 14.12
C LEU A 72 7.03 -20.48 13.41
N GLY A 73 6.08 -20.62 12.50
CA GLY A 73 5.96 -21.76 11.60
C GLY A 73 6.88 -21.66 10.38
N LYS A 74 6.91 -22.74 9.58
CA LYS A 74 7.48 -22.77 8.23
C LYS A 74 6.37 -22.60 7.19
N VAL A 75 6.76 -22.15 6.00
CA VAL A 75 5.83 -22.01 4.88
C VAL A 75 5.23 -23.36 4.49
N GLU A 76 6.04 -24.41 4.48
CA GLU A 76 5.66 -25.76 4.09
C GLU A 76 4.66 -26.42 5.06
N ASP A 77 4.65 -25.98 6.33
CA ASP A 77 3.76 -26.52 7.37
C ASP A 77 2.36 -25.88 7.33
N ILE A 78 2.16 -24.82 6.53
CA ILE A 78 0.86 -24.15 6.40
C ILE A 78 -0.11 -25.07 5.65
N ASN A 79 -1.20 -25.46 6.30
CA ASN A 79 -2.38 -25.97 5.61
C ASN A 79 -3.27 -24.79 5.23
N PRO A 80 -3.30 -24.36 3.95
CA PRO A 80 -4.07 -23.16 3.56
C PRO A 80 -5.56 -23.26 3.89
N LYS A 81 -6.12 -24.49 3.86
CA LYS A 81 -7.54 -24.74 4.15
C LYS A 81 -7.96 -24.47 5.60
N SER A 82 -6.98 -24.23 6.48
CA SER A 82 -7.23 -23.91 7.89
C SER A 82 -7.45 -22.41 8.12
N PHE A 83 -7.34 -21.59 7.09
CA PHE A 83 -7.45 -20.13 7.15
C PHE A 83 -8.52 -19.61 6.18
N ASP A 84 -9.08 -18.46 6.51
CA ASP A 84 -10.01 -17.75 5.64
C ASP A 84 -9.27 -16.79 4.70
N LEU A 85 -8.06 -16.35 5.09
CA LEU A 85 -7.22 -15.41 4.36
C LEU A 85 -5.74 -15.58 4.77
N ILE A 86 -4.81 -15.40 3.84
CA ILE A 86 -3.38 -15.30 4.10
C ILE A 86 -2.87 -13.93 3.66
N PHE A 87 -2.19 -13.22 4.58
CA PHE A 87 -1.40 -12.05 4.25
C PHE A 87 0.04 -12.45 3.96
N THR A 88 0.65 -11.83 2.94
CA THR A 88 2.05 -12.06 2.60
C THR A 88 2.84 -10.75 2.56
N ALA A 89 3.99 -10.77 3.22
CA ALA A 89 4.98 -9.70 3.28
C ALA A 89 6.34 -10.25 2.83
N LEU A 90 6.39 -10.67 1.57
CA LEU A 90 7.53 -11.37 0.95
C LEU A 90 8.16 -10.50 -0.14
N GLU A 91 9.43 -10.79 -0.46
CA GLU A 91 10.06 -10.27 -1.67
C GLU A 91 9.41 -10.87 -2.92
N SER A 92 9.48 -10.15 -4.04
CA SER A 92 8.71 -10.52 -5.24
C SER A 92 9.07 -11.91 -5.81
N GLU A 93 10.32 -12.34 -5.71
CA GLU A 93 10.75 -13.66 -6.18
C GLU A 93 10.16 -14.79 -5.32
N GLU A 94 10.20 -14.63 -4.00
CA GLU A 94 9.60 -15.58 -3.05
C GLU A 94 8.08 -15.61 -3.20
N ALA A 95 7.45 -14.44 -3.30
CA ALA A 95 6.01 -14.31 -3.50
C ALA A 95 5.53 -15.04 -4.76
N ARG A 96 6.26 -14.94 -5.87
CA ARG A 96 5.94 -15.61 -7.12
C ARG A 96 5.92 -17.14 -7.00
N MET A 97 6.74 -17.69 -6.13
CA MET A 97 6.80 -19.15 -5.89
C MET A 97 5.76 -19.62 -4.87
N ILE A 98 5.53 -18.82 -3.84
CA ILE A 98 4.76 -19.25 -2.65
C ILE A 98 3.27 -18.92 -2.76
N GLU A 99 2.91 -17.70 -3.18
CA GLU A 99 1.52 -17.22 -3.18
C GLU A 99 0.57 -18.07 -4.02
N PRO A 100 0.94 -18.59 -5.21
CA PRO A 100 0.06 -19.47 -5.98
C PRO A 100 -0.29 -20.79 -5.27
N GLN A 101 0.57 -21.27 -4.38
CA GLN A 101 0.32 -22.49 -3.62
C GLN A 101 -0.83 -22.28 -2.63
N PHE A 102 -0.89 -21.10 -2.02
CA PHE A 102 -1.97 -20.71 -1.12
C PHE A 102 -3.24 -20.33 -1.89
N ALA A 103 -3.12 -19.52 -2.95
CA ALA A 103 -4.24 -19.02 -3.73
C ALA A 103 -5.09 -20.10 -4.39
N ARG A 104 -4.54 -21.30 -4.61
CA ARG A 104 -5.33 -22.47 -5.00
C ARG A 104 -6.47 -22.78 -4.04
N TRP A 105 -6.33 -22.42 -2.78
CA TRP A 105 -7.25 -22.84 -1.72
C TRP A 105 -7.92 -21.67 -0.99
N VAL A 106 -7.21 -20.57 -0.76
CA VAL A 106 -7.61 -19.46 0.10
C VAL A 106 -7.18 -18.13 -0.53
N PRO A 107 -7.94 -17.04 -0.34
CA PRO A 107 -7.51 -15.71 -0.72
C PRO A 107 -6.14 -15.34 -0.15
N VAL A 108 -5.32 -14.65 -0.95
CA VAL A 108 -4.02 -14.10 -0.57
C VAL A 108 -4.03 -12.59 -0.83
N ILE A 109 -3.71 -11.80 0.18
CA ILE A 109 -3.46 -10.36 0.03
C ILE A 109 -1.97 -10.13 0.19
N SER A 110 -1.35 -9.57 -0.87
CA SER A 110 0.09 -9.47 -1.02
C SER A 110 0.57 -8.04 -1.01
N THR A 111 1.71 -7.78 -0.37
CA THR A 111 2.42 -6.50 -0.51
C THR A 111 3.50 -6.54 -1.61
N ALA A 112 3.78 -7.72 -2.16
CA ALA A 112 4.78 -7.91 -3.22
C ALA A 112 4.30 -7.43 -4.59
N ALA A 113 5.26 -7.04 -5.45
CA ALA A 113 4.96 -6.64 -6.82
C ALA A 113 4.77 -7.84 -7.79
N ALA A 114 4.97 -9.07 -7.33
CA ALA A 114 5.08 -10.28 -8.15
C ALA A 114 3.97 -10.47 -9.18
N PHE A 115 2.73 -10.14 -8.81
CA PHE A 115 1.55 -10.39 -9.63
C PHE A 115 0.84 -9.12 -10.13
N ARG A 116 1.33 -7.93 -9.81
CA ARG A 116 0.66 -6.66 -10.15
C ARG A 116 0.40 -6.46 -11.64
N TYR A 117 1.23 -7.06 -12.49
CA TYR A 117 1.19 -6.84 -13.94
C TYR A 117 0.49 -7.94 -14.74
N GLU A 118 -0.02 -8.97 -14.05
CA GLU A 118 -0.83 -10.02 -14.67
C GLU A 118 -2.20 -9.46 -15.10
N GLU A 119 -2.74 -9.90 -16.22
CA GLU A 119 -4.00 -9.36 -16.79
C GLU A 119 -5.22 -9.63 -15.88
N ASP A 120 -5.27 -10.82 -15.28
CA ASP A 120 -6.36 -11.25 -14.41
C ASP A 120 -6.19 -10.87 -12.93
N VAL A 121 -5.19 -10.06 -12.61
CA VAL A 121 -4.89 -9.63 -11.22
C VAL A 121 -5.15 -8.13 -11.08
N PRO A 122 -6.16 -7.69 -10.32
CA PRO A 122 -6.35 -6.29 -10.03
C PRO A 122 -5.33 -5.77 -9.01
N ILE A 123 -4.90 -4.53 -9.16
CA ILE A 123 -4.20 -3.79 -8.11
C ILE A 123 -5.26 -2.94 -7.42
N LEU A 124 -5.52 -3.20 -6.13
CA LEU A 124 -6.67 -2.62 -5.44
C LEU A 124 -6.27 -1.59 -4.40
N ILE A 125 -6.94 -0.45 -4.42
CA ILE A 125 -6.92 0.56 -3.36
C ILE A 125 -8.37 0.76 -2.89
N PRO A 126 -8.73 0.33 -1.68
CA PRO A 126 -10.08 0.51 -1.16
C PRO A 126 -10.53 1.97 -1.21
N GLY A 127 -11.71 2.19 -1.76
CA GLY A 127 -12.28 3.53 -1.96
C GLY A 127 -11.85 4.23 -3.25
N VAL A 128 -10.94 3.66 -4.05
CA VAL A 128 -10.47 4.24 -5.31
C VAL A 128 -11.00 3.48 -6.52
N ASN A 129 -10.79 2.17 -6.56
CA ASN A 129 -11.15 1.29 -7.68
C ASN A 129 -11.83 0.01 -7.22
N ASP A 130 -12.80 0.16 -6.35
CA ASP A 130 -13.51 -0.95 -5.72
C ASP A 130 -14.26 -1.85 -6.71
N ASP A 131 -14.64 -1.34 -7.88
CA ASP A 131 -15.24 -2.09 -8.98
C ASP A 131 -14.29 -3.13 -9.57
N HIS A 132 -12.97 -2.90 -9.52
CA HIS A 132 -11.96 -3.85 -9.98
C HIS A 132 -11.93 -5.16 -9.17
N VAL A 133 -12.56 -5.20 -8.00
CA VAL A 133 -12.73 -6.43 -7.20
C VAL A 133 -13.38 -7.55 -8.01
N MET A 134 -14.25 -7.23 -8.96
CA MET A 134 -14.92 -8.21 -9.82
C MET A 134 -13.94 -9.05 -10.67
N LEU A 135 -12.74 -8.51 -10.96
CA LEU A 135 -11.70 -9.24 -11.70
C LEU A 135 -11.16 -10.46 -10.93
N LEU A 136 -11.27 -10.47 -9.59
CA LEU A 136 -10.87 -11.62 -8.77
C LEU A 136 -11.67 -12.89 -9.11
N ASN A 137 -12.93 -12.75 -9.55
CA ASN A 137 -13.72 -13.87 -10.02
C ASN A 137 -13.22 -14.42 -11.36
N THR A 138 -12.76 -13.53 -12.23
CA THR A 138 -12.12 -13.91 -13.50
C THR A 138 -10.80 -14.64 -13.24
N GLN A 139 -10.00 -14.14 -12.29
CA GLN A 139 -8.76 -14.79 -11.86
C GLN A 139 -9.01 -16.21 -11.35
N ARG A 140 -10.01 -16.40 -10.46
CA ARG A 140 -10.40 -17.72 -9.95
C ARG A 140 -10.70 -18.70 -11.10
N LYS A 141 -11.49 -18.27 -12.08
CA LYS A 141 -11.86 -19.07 -13.24
C LYS A 141 -10.66 -19.41 -14.12
N ASN A 142 -9.87 -18.41 -14.48
CA ASN A 142 -8.72 -18.58 -15.38
C ASN A 142 -7.68 -19.53 -14.81
N ARG A 143 -7.46 -19.47 -13.50
CA ARG A 143 -6.40 -20.22 -12.80
C ARG A 143 -6.90 -21.52 -12.17
N GLY A 144 -8.22 -21.76 -12.15
CA GLY A 144 -8.81 -22.93 -11.48
C GLY A 144 -8.60 -22.91 -9.96
N TRP A 145 -8.57 -21.72 -9.36
CA TRP A 145 -8.32 -21.53 -7.94
C TRP A 145 -9.62 -21.29 -7.16
N ARG A 146 -9.63 -21.71 -5.89
CA ARG A 146 -10.70 -21.34 -4.96
C ARG A 146 -10.50 -19.95 -4.37
N GLY A 147 -9.25 -19.61 -4.06
CA GLY A 147 -8.84 -18.29 -3.64
C GLY A 147 -8.43 -17.40 -4.81
N PHE A 148 -7.63 -16.40 -4.50
CA PHE A 148 -7.08 -15.44 -5.46
C PHE A 148 -5.83 -14.79 -4.88
N ILE A 149 -5.10 -14.02 -5.69
CA ILE A 149 -4.05 -13.10 -5.25
C ILE A 149 -4.52 -11.67 -5.51
N ALA A 150 -4.57 -10.84 -4.47
CA ALA A 150 -4.89 -9.43 -4.54
C ALA A 150 -3.69 -8.62 -4.01
N PRO A 151 -2.80 -8.14 -4.89
CA PRO A 151 -1.67 -7.31 -4.47
C PRO A 151 -2.10 -5.87 -4.21
N LEU A 152 -1.48 -5.26 -3.19
CA LEU A 152 -1.48 -3.82 -3.03
C LEU A 152 -0.59 -3.15 -4.10
N PRO A 153 -0.83 -1.88 -4.43
CA PRO A 153 0.07 -1.09 -5.27
C PRO A 153 1.42 -0.82 -4.59
N ASN A 154 2.32 -0.24 -5.34
CA ASN A 154 3.49 0.42 -4.81
C ASN A 154 3.08 1.55 -3.84
N CYS A 155 3.85 1.75 -2.78
CA CYS A 155 3.51 2.71 -1.72
C CYS A 155 3.45 4.16 -2.20
N THR A 156 4.30 4.55 -3.17
CA THR A 156 4.26 5.86 -3.83
C THR A 156 3.00 5.97 -4.69
N THR A 157 2.74 4.96 -5.52
CA THR A 157 1.51 4.92 -6.36
C THR A 157 0.24 5.07 -5.52
N THR A 158 0.21 4.51 -4.30
CA THR A 158 -0.96 4.60 -3.41
C THR A 158 -1.36 6.05 -3.12
N GLY A 159 -0.43 6.88 -2.64
CA GLY A 159 -0.70 8.30 -2.34
C GLY A 159 -1.08 9.10 -3.58
N LEU A 160 -0.34 8.89 -4.68
CA LEU A 160 -0.60 9.55 -5.95
C LEU A 160 -2.02 9.28 -6.45
N VAL A 161 -2.41 8.03 -6.54
CA VAL A 161 -3.70 7.63 -7.14
C VAL A 161 -4.89 8.05 -6.27
N ILE A 162 -4.78 7.98 -4.93
CA ILE A 162 -5.81 8.48 -4.02
C ILE A 162 -6.13 9.95 -4.30
N THR A 163 -5.11 10.78 -4.58
CA THR A 163 -5.32 12.21 -4.84
C THR A 163 -5.70 12.51 -6.28
N LEU A 164 -5.29 11.68 -7.24
CA LEU A 164 -5.65 11.83 -8.66
C LEU A 164 -7.09 11.41 -8.95
N LYS A 165 -7.62 10.41 -8.25
CA LYS A 165 -8.96 9.85 -8.52
C LYS A 165 -10.05 10.92 -8.57
N PRO A 166 -10.25 11.79 -7.55
CA PRO A 166 -11.27 12.81 -7.59
C PRO A 166 -11.05 13.85 -8.71
N ILE A 167 -9.80 14.17 -9.04
CA ILE A 167 -9.49 15.10 -10.15
C ILE A 167 -9.84 14.43 -11.47
N MET A 168 -9.47 13.18 -11.67
CA MET A 168 -9.73 12.43 -12.89
C MET A 168 -11.23 12.25 -13.14
N ASP A 169 -11.99 11.88 -12.12
CA ASP A 169 -13.43 11.65 -12.24
C ASP A 169 -14.18 12.93 -12.64
N LYS A 170 -13.74 14.06 -12.12
CA LYS A 170 -14.42 15.33 -12.36
C LYS A 170 -13.92 16.08 -13.58
N PHE A 171 -12.63 16.14 -13.82
CA PHE A 171 -12.02 17.01 -14.80
C PHE A 171 -11.33 16.27 -15.95
N GLY A 172 -11.14 14.96 -15.84
CA GLY A 172 -10.23 14.19 -16.69
C GLY A 172 -8.76 14.52 -16.38
N VAL A 173 -7.86 13.63 -16.70
CA VAL A 173 -6.41 13.84 -16.56
C VAL A 173 -5.70 13.39 -17.82
N GLU A 174 -4.99 14.31 -18.47
CA GLU A 174 -4.19 14.04 -19.66
C GLU A 174 -2.77 13.61 -19.31
N MET A 175 -2.16 14.30 -18.32
CA MET A 175 -0.77 14.10 -17.97
C MET A 175 -0.52 14.36 -16.49
N VAL A 176 0.37 13.55 -15.91
CA VAL A 176 0.91 13.73 -14.56
C VAL A 176 2.42 13.74 -14.62
N ILE A 177 3.03 14.73 -13.99
CA ILE A 177 4.46 14.75 -13.67
C ILE A 177 4.59 14.75 -12.16
N MET A 178 5.37 13.80 -11.61
CA MET A 178 5.51 13.64 -10.17
C MET A 178 6.98 13.47 -9.80
N THR A 179 7.41 14.14 -8.72
CA THR A 179 8.68 13.87 -8.05
C THR A 179 8.41 13.41 -6.64
N SER A 180 8.90 12.21 -6.28
CA SER A 180 8.77 11.67 -4.93
C SER A 180 10.03 11.88 -4.10
N LEU A 181 9.82 12.26 -2.85
CA LEU A 181 10.80 12.33 -1.77
C LEU A 181 10.49 11.17 -0.82
N GLN A 182 11.07 10.00 -1.10
CA GLN A 182 10.70 8.76 -0.42
C GLN A 182 11.48 8.52 0.86
N ALA A 183 10.76 8.14 1.90
CA ALA A 183 11.30 7.78 3.20
C ALA A 183 12.19 6.52 3.15
N VAL A 184 13.17 6.42 4.04
CA VAL A 184 14.14 5.30 4.09
C VAL A 184 13.47 3.96 4.42
N SER A 185 12.38 3.95 5.19
CA SER A 185 11.64 2.72 5.50
C SER A 185 11.09 2.01 4.27
N GLY A 186 10.80 2.75 3.18
CA GLY A 186 10.35 2.19 1.91
C GLY A 186 11.36 1.27 1.22
N ALA A 187 12.64 1.32 1.60
CA ALA A 187 13.66 0.39 1.13
C ALA A 187 13.66 -0.95 1.88
N GLY A 188 12.83 -1.09 2.90
CA GLY A 188 12.90 -2.22 3.82
C GLY A 188 14.22 -2.22 4.58
N ARG A 189 14.52 -3.36 5.20
CA ARG A 189 15.79 -3.52 5.93
C ARG A 189 16.89 -4.21 5.12
N SER A 190 16.52 -5.11 4.24
CA SER A 190 17.47 -5.87 3.44
C SER A 190 17.06 -5.82 1.97
N PRO A 191 17.86 -5.25 1.09
CA PRO A 191 19.16 -4.65 1.38
C PRO A 191 19.12 -3.36 2.21
N GLY A 192 17.98 -2.63 2.25
CA GLY A 192 17.83 -1.38 3.00
C GLY A 192 18.60 -0.20 2.36
N VAL A 193 18.82 0.83 3.16
CA VAL A 193 19.70 1.96 2.84
C VAL A 193 20.75 2.09 3.93
N VAL A 194 22.02 2.11 3.54
CA VAL A 194 23.12 2.34 4.48
C VAL A 194 23.05 3.77 5.02
N ALA A 195 23.21 3.95 6.32
CA ALA A 195 23.03 5.26 6.96
C ALA A 195 23.96 6.33 6.39
N LEU A 196 25.22 5.99 6.10
CA LEU A 196 26.18 6.93 5.51
C LEU A 196 25.88 7.31 4.06
N ASP A 197 25.06 6.52 3.36
CA ASP A 197 24.67 6.84 1.98
C ASP A 197 23.53 7.84 1.92
N ILE A 198 22.73 7.95 2.99
CA ILE A 198 21.52 8.77 3.00
C ILE A 198 21.56 9.95 3.97
N LEU A 199 22.35 9.89 5.04
CA LEU A 199 22.49 11.03 5.94
C LEU A 199 23.18 12.19 5.23
N ASP A 200 22.60 13.41 5.34
CA ASP A 200 23.06 14.61 4.65
C ASP A 200 23.13 14.45 3.11
N ASN A 201 22.25 13.60 2.55
CA ASN A 201 22.27 13.25 1.12
C ASN A 201 20.88 13.01 0.55
N VAL A 202 20.74 13.11 -0.77
CA VAL A 202 19.57 12.69 -1.57
C VAL A 202 20.04 11.71 -2.62
N ILE A 203 19.46 10.50 -2.64
CA ILE A 203 19.74 9.51 -3.70
C ILE A 203 18.72 9.72 -4.82
N PRO A 204 19.13 10.12 -6.03
CA PRO A 204 18.22 10.54 -7.10
C PRO A 204 17.60 9.37 -7.90
N TYR A 205 17.77 8.13 -7.44
CA TYR A 205 17.32 6.93 -8.14
C TYR A 205 16.92 5.82 -7.18
N ILE A 206 15.75 5.21 -7.43
CA ILE A 206 15.29 3.99 -6.76
C ILE A 206 15.01 2.96 -7.87
N PRO A 207 15.68 1.79 -7.88
CA PRO A 207 15.56 0.82 -8.96
C PRO A 207 14.12 0.41 -9.26
N LYS A 208 13.71 0.53 -10.52
CA LYS A 208 12.39 0.13 -11.05
C LYS A 208 11.20 0.86 -10.41
N GLU A 209 11.41 1.91 -9.63
CA GLU A 209 10.33 2.58 -8.91
C GLU A 209 9.49 3.44 -9.86
N GLU A 210 10.13 4.14 -10.77
CA GLU A 210 9.47 5.01 -11.75
C GLU A 210 8.56 4.20 -12.69
N GLU A 211 9.03 3.07 -13.18
CA GLU A 211 8.27 2.18 -14.05
C GLU A 211 7.02 1.61 -13.32
N LYS A 212 7.18 1.24 -12.03
CA LYS A 212 6.04 0.79 -11.21
C LYS A 212 4.99 1.89 -11.10
N VAL A 213 5.37 3.11 -10.73
CA VAL A 213 4.43 4.23 -10.58
C VAL A 213 3.70 4.49 -11.90
N GLN A 214 4.42 4.52 -13.02
CA GLN A 214 3.83 4.77 -14.34
C GLN A 214 2.80 3.71 -14.75
N VAL A 215 3.14 2.43 -14.59
CA VAL A 215 2.26 1.32 -15.02
C VAL A 215 1.10 1.14 -14.05
N GLU A 216 1.37 1.14 -12.76
CA GLU A 216 0.36 0.90 -11.73
C GLU A 216 -0.69 2.02 -11.70
N THR A 217 -0.28 3.29 -11.81
CA THR A 217 -1.21 4.43 -11.88
C THR A 217 -2.23 4.26 -13.00
N LYS A 218 -1.77 3.89 -14.20
CA LYS A 218 -2.66 3.66 -15.35
C LYS A 218 -3.60 2.47 -15.13
N LYS A 219 -3.10 1.40 -14.55
CA LYS A 219 -3.91 0.20 -14.28
C LYS A 219 -4.97 0.45 -13.23
N ILE A 220 -4.63 1.13 -12.13
CA ILE A 220 -5.56 1.41 -11.03
C ILE A 220 -6.66 2.40 -11.46
N LEU A 221 -6.29 3.44 -12.22
CA LEU A 221 -7.23 4.45 -12.74
C LEU A 221 -7.90 4.01 -14.06
N GLY A 222 -7.63 2.81 -14.52
CA GLY A 222 -8.25 2.22 -15.70
C GLY A 222 -9.71 1.85 -15.49
N THR A 223 -10.33 1.34 -16.53
CA THR A 223 -11.72 0.86 -16.51
C THR A 223 -11.75 -0.66 -16.62
N LEU A 224 -12.54 -1.29 -15.76
CA LEU A 224 -12.76 -2.73 -15.82
C LEU A 224 -13.77 -3.04 -16.92
N ASP A 225 -13.42 -3.92 -17.85
CA ASP A 225 -14.38 -4.62 -18.69
C ASP A 225 -14.69 -6.02 -18.14
N SER A 226 -15.39 -6.87 -18.89
CA SER A 226 -15.79 -8.20 -18.43
C SER A 226 -14.62 -9.15 -18.16
N ARG A 227 -13.40 -8.86 -18.58
CA ARG A 227 -12.27 -9.79 -18.57
C ARG A 227 -10.95 -9.21 -18.08
N ALA A 228 -10.74 -7.91 -18.26
CA ALA A 228 -9.47 -7.24 -17.97
C ALA A 228 -9.68 -5.78 -17.58
N ILE A 229 -8.63 -5.15 -17.09
CA ILE A 229 -8.58 -3.72 -16.84
C ILE A 229 -7.93 -3.06 -18.06
N ASN A 230 -8.67 -2.17 -18.72
CA ASN A 230 -8.16 -1.30 -19.76
C ASN A 230 -7.44 -0.13 -19.08
N PRO A 231 -6.11 0.00 -19.21
CA PRO A 231 -5.37 1.06 -18.53
C PRO A 231 -5.85 2.45 -18.97
N ALA A 232 -5.86 3.38 -18.03
CA ALA A 232 -6.19 4.78 -18.32
C ALA A 232 -5.19 5.38 -19.34
N SER A 233 -5.69 6.23 -20.21
CA SER A 233 -4.91 6.80 -21.33
C SER A 233 -3.96 7.93 -20.92
N LEU A 234 -3.97 8.39 -19.67
CA LEU A 234 -3.10 9.47 -19.18
C LEU A 234 -1.62 9.18 -19.35
N LYS A 235 -0.83 10.23 -19.56
CA LYS A 235 0.64 10.15 -19.55
C LYS A 235 1.16 10.34 -18.15
N VAL A 236 2.05 9.47 -17.69
CA VAL A 236 2.68 9.57 -16.37
C VAL A 236 4.19 9.64 -16.54
N SER A 237 4.81 10.67 -15.98
CA SER A 237 6.27 10.80 -15.86
C SER A 237 6.61 11.04 -14.39
N CYS A 238 7.61 10.35 -13.88
CA CYS A 238 8.01 10.51 -12.49
C CYS A 238 9.51 10.43 -12.30
N THR A 239 9.99 11.08 -11.24
CA THR A 239 11.35 10.99 -10.72
C THR A 239 11.26 10.56 -9.28
N CYS A 240 11.84 9.41 -8.95
CA CYS A 240 11.77 8.82 -7.62
C CYS A 240 13.08 8.93 -6.87
N THR A 241 13.09 9.69 -5.78
CA THR A 241 14.30 9.95 -4.98
C THR A 241 14.16 9.38 -3.57
N ARG A 242 15.28 9.07 -2.93
CA ARG A 242 15.34 8.71 -1.50
C ARG A 242 15.90 9.88 -0.69
N VAL A 243 15.23 10.20 0.41
CA VAL A 243 15.60 11.30 1.32
C VAL A 243 15.75 10.80 2.76
N PRO A 244 16.48 11.51 3.64
CA PRO A 244 16.71 11.11 5.03
C PRO A 244 15.48 11.38 5.93
N VAL A 245 14.32 10.87 5.51
CA VAL A 245 13.06 10.87 6.25
C VAL A 245 12.77 9.43 6.66
N LEU A 246 12.37 9.18 7.91
CA LEU A 246 12.11 7.81 8.38
C LEU A 246 10.93 7.18 7.66
N ASP A 247 9.74 7.80 7.75
CA ASP A 247 8.48 7.33 7.20
C ASP A 247 7.71 8.47 6.54
N GLY A 248 6.84 8.13 5.60
CA GLY A 248 6.00 9.06 4.85
C GLY A 248 6.67 9.55 3.56
N HIS A 249 6.08 9.17 2.43
CA HIS A 249 6.49 9.64 1.11
C HIS A 249 5.82 10.98 0.81
N THR A 250 6.64 11.99 0.51
CA THR A 250 6.17 13.28 0.02
C THR A 250 6.30 13.32 -1.48
N GLU A 251 5.28 13.82 -2.17
CA GLU A 251 5.27 13.89 -3.64
C GLU A 251 4.88 15.28 -4.10
N ALA A 252 5.67 15.85 -5.01
CA ALA A 252 5.31 17.05 -5.76
C ALA A 252 4.63 16.61 -7.05
N VAL A 253 3.36 16.95 -7.19
CA VAL A 253 2.50 16.50 -8.29
C VAL A 253 2.08 17.66 -9.16
N TYR A 254 2.24 17.51 -10.46
CA TYR A 254 1.80 18.43 -11.51
C TYR A 254 0.84 17.68 -12.43
N VAL A 255 -0.34 18.24 -12.66
CA VAL A 255 -1.40 17.59 -13.42
C VAL A 255 -1.86 18.52 -14.55
N SER A 256 -1.95 18.00 -15.78
CA SER A 256 -2.71 18.61 -16.86
C SER A 256 -4.07 17.93 -16.93
N THR A 257 -5.15 18.72 -16.84
CA THR A 257 -6.52 18.22 -16.89
C THR A 257 -7.16 18.48 -18.26
N GLU A 258 -8.10 17.60 -18.67
CA GLU A 258 -8.83 17.75 -19.94
C GLU A 258 -9.76 18.97 -19.91
N ARG A 259 -10.39 19.21 -18.76
CA ARG A 259 -11.26 20.37 -18.51
C ARG A 259 -10.60 21.32 -17.53
N SER A 260 -10.90 22.61 -17.63
CA SER A 260 -10.38 23.59 -16.67
C SER A 260 -10.72 23.19 -15.25
N CYS A 261 -9.73 23.27 -14.37
CA CYS A 261 -9.81 22.92 -12.95
C CYS A 261 -9.17 24.05 -12.13
N GLU A 262 -9.99 24.80 -11.42
CA GLU A 262 -9.48 25.80 -10.49
C GLU A 262 -9.00 25.11 -9.19
N PRO A 263 -7.98 25.65 -8.50
CA PRO A 263 -7.47 25.08 -7.26
C PRO A 263 -8.54 24.87 -6.17
N ALA A 264 -9.52 25.78 -6.09
CA ALA A 264 -10.63 25.67 -5.14
C ALA A 264 -11.56 24.49 -5.48
N GLU A 265 -11.83 24.26 -6.78
CA GLU A 265 -12.65 23.14 -7.25
C GLU A 265 -11.93 21.80 -7.00
N ALA A 266 -10.62 21.72 -7.27
CA ALA A 266 -9.83 20.52 -6.97
C ALA A 266 -9.86 20.19 -5.46
N LYS A 267 -9.71 21.20 -4.60
CA LYS A 267 -9.83 21.04 -3.14
C LYS A 267 -11.22 20.51 -2.75
N GLU A 268 -12.26 21.11 -3.30
CA GLU A 268 -13.65 20.70 -3.02
C GLU A 268 -13.90 19.25 -3.41
N GLU A 269 -13.48 18.82 -4.62
CA GLU A 269 -13.67 17.46 -5.10
C GLU A 269 -12.85 16.44 -4.28
N MET A 270 -11.62 16.79 -3.87
CA MET A 270 -10.83 15.94 -2.96
C MET A 270 -11.53 15.76 -1.60
N LEU A 271 -12.07 16.82 -1.01
CA LEU A 271 -12.79 16.76 0.26
C LEU A 271 -14.12 16.02 0.14
N LYS A 272 -14.83 16.17 -0.96
CA LYS A 272 -16.06 15.45 -1.27
C LYS A 272 -15.78 13.96 -1.44
N PHE A 273 -14.77 13.60 -2.21
CA PHE A 273 -14.32 12.21 -2.37
C PHE A 273 -13.97 11.57 -1.02
N SER A 274 -13.21 12.28 -0.18
CA SER A 274 -12.86 11.83 1.17
C SER A 274 -14.11 11.52 2.02
N LYS A 275 -15.14 12.36 1.93
CA LYS A 275 -16.40 12.20 2.69
C LYS A 275 -17.32 11.12 2.14
N SER A 276 -17.29 10.86 0.83
CA SER A 276 -18.14 9.89 0.15
C SER A 276 -17.51 8.52 -0.03
N ALA A 277 -16.25 8.34 0.37
CA ALA A 277 -15.54 7.09 0.20
C ALA A 277 -16.31 5.90 0.81
N PRO A 278 -16.58 4.84 0.03
CA PRO A 278 -17.42 3.71 0.48
C PRO A 278 -16.79 2.91 1.64
N ILE A 279 -15.51 3.13 1.92
CA ILE A 279 -14.76 2.47 2.98
C ILE A 279 -15.02 3.00 4.40
N ARG A 280 -15.76 4.10 4.58
CA ARG A 280 -15.87 4.85 5.86
C ARG A 280 -16.36 4.03 7.06
N ASN A 281 -17.09 2.97 6.82
CA ASN A 281 -17.63 2.10 7.87
C ASN A 281 -16.72 0.90 8.17
N LEU A 282 -15.59 0.76 7.46
CA LEU A 282 -14.66 -0.32 7.69
C LEU A 282 -13.79 -0.02 8.93
N PRO A 283 -13.43 -1.04 9.73
CA PRO A 283 -12.72 -0.84 11.00
C PRO A 283 -11.40 -0.06 10.90
N THR A 284 -10.63 -0.28 9.82
CA THR A 284 -9.31 0.37 9.60
C THR A 284 -9.42 1.65 8.78
N ALA A 285 -10.62 2.02 8.31
CA ALA A 285 -10.80 3.21 7.50
C ALA A 285 -10.46 4.49 8.28
N PRO A 286 -9.76 5.45 7.65
CA PRO A 286 -9.48 6.73 8.29
C PRO A 286 -10.75 7.57 8.40
N LYS A 287 -10.79 8.46 9.38
CA LYS A 287 -11.86 9.47 9.51
C LYS A 287 -11.94 10.34 8.25
N ASP A 288 -10.78 10.76 7.74
CA ASP A 288 -10.62 11.52 6.51
C ASP A 288 -9.69 10.74 5.58
N PHE A 289 -10.17 10.34 4.41
CA PHE A 289 -9.36 9.61 3.44
C PHE A 289 -8.34 10.53 2.77
N ILE A 290 -8.76 11.76 2.46
CA ILE A 290 -7.89 12.86 2.06
C ILE A 290 -8.14 14.04 3.01
N PHE A 291 -7.06 14.65 3.51
CA PHE A 291 -7.11 15.89 4.26
C PHE A 291 -6.33 16.98 3.52
N VAL A 292 -6.92 18.15 3.34
CA VAL A 292 -6.30 19.27 2.62
C VAL A 292 -5.93 20.39 3.58
N HIS A 293 -4.65 20.70 3.67
CA HIS A 293 -4.11 21.80 4.46
C HIS A 293 -4.29 23.15 3.76
N ASP A 294 -4.65 24.17 4.54
CA ASP A 294 -4.61 25.58 4.13
C ASP A 294 -3.26 26.24 4.44
N ASP A 295 -2.50 25.70 5.40
CA ASP A 295 -1.16 26.15 5.72
C ASP A 295 -0.19 25.84 4.55
N PRO A 296 0.45 26.86 3.96
CA PRO A 296 1.37 26.67 2.83
C PRO A 296 2.66 25.94 3.19
N THR A 297 2.94 25.73 4.47
CA THR A 297 4.12 24.95 4.94
C THR A 297 3.83 23.46 5.10
N ARG A 298 2.58 23.02 4.86
CA ARG A 298 2.11 21.63 5.04
C ARG A 298 1.71 21.00 3.69
N PRO A 299 1.78 19.64 3.58
CA PRO A 299 2.12 18.65 4.60
C PRO A 299 3.62 18.50 4.85
N GLN A 300 3.97 18.04 6.06
CA GLN A 300 5.34 17.72 6.47
C GLN A 300 5.40 16.31 7.07
N PRO A 301 6.30 15.40 6.62
CA PRO A 301 6.34 14.02 7.10
C PRO A 301 6.44 13.90 8.63
N ARG A 302 7.26 14.70 9.25
CA ARG A 302 7.48 14.66 10.71
C ARG A 302 6.24 14.97 11.52
N VAL A 303 5.36 15.82 10.98
CA VAL A 303 4.20 16.38 11.70
C VAL A 303 2.91 15.69 11.31
N ASP A 304 2.80 15.24 10.04
CA ASP A 304 1.51 14.83 9.45
C ASP A 304 1.34 13.34 9.23
N ARG A 305 2.44 12.59 9.09
CA ARG A 305 2.37 11.20 8.65
C ARG A 305 1.58 10.26 9.57
N GLU A 306 1.46 10.60 10.87
CA GLU A 306 0.76 9.76 11.85
C GLU A 306 -0.73 10.13 12.03
N ILE A 307 -1.22 11.15 11.34
CA ILE A 307 -2.62 11.58 11.46
C ILE A 307 -3.54 10.44 11.02
N ASN A 308 -4.62 10.22 11.80
CA ASN A 308 -5.51 9.07 11.63
C ASN A 308 -4.75 7.75 11.48
N ASP A 309 -3.74 7.60 12.33
CA ASP A 309 -2.91 6.39 12.40
C ASP A 309 -2.22 6.05 11.05
N GLY A 310 -1.80 7.09 10.32
CA GLY A 310 -1.11 6.99 9.04
C GLY A 310 -1.98 6.52 7.87
N MET A 311 -3.31 6.55 8.02
CA MET A 311 -4.23 6.09 6.97
C MET A 311 -4.78 7.23 6.11
N THR A 312 -4.58 8.48 6.51
CA THR A 312 -5.01 9.66 5.73
C THR A 312 -3.90 10.10 4.78
N THR A 313 -4.25 10.35 3.53
CA THR A 313 -3.37 11.04 2.57
C THR A 313 -3.52 12.54 2.75
N MET A 314 -2.42 13.21 3.12
CA MET A 314 -2.38 14.64 3.32
C MET A 314 -2.11 15.35 2.00
N VAL A 315 -2.80 16.45 1.73
CA VAL A 315 -2.59 17.30 0.56
C VAL A 315 -2.42 18.74 1.03
N GLY A 316 -1.59 19.50 0.36
CA GLY A 316 -1.47 20.94 0.57
C GLY A 316 -0.92 21.64 -0.65
N ARG A 317 -0.90 22.96 -0.61
CA ARG A 317 -0.34 23.77 -1.69
C ARG A 317 -1.02 23.54 -3.05
N ILE A 318 -2.32 23.30 -3.08
CA ILE A 318 -3.08 23.19 -4.33
C ILE A 318 -3.09 24.59 -4.99
N ARG A 319 -2.56 24.68 -6.21
CA ARG A 319 -2.45 25.94 -6.96
C ARG A 319 -2.39 25.70 -8.46
N LYS A 320 -2.70 26.72 -9.24
CA LYS A 320 -2.49 26.68 -10.69
C LYS A 320 -1.04 26.44 -11.05
N ASP A 321 -0.83 25.65 -12.07
CA ASP A 321 0.46 25.55 -12.77
C ASP A 321 0.37 26.28 -14.10
N THR A 322 1.35 27.14 -14.36
CA THR A 322 1.39 27.95 -15.59
C THR A 322 2.19 27.32 -16.72
N ALA A 323 2.84 26.18 -16.46
CA ALA A 323 3.62 25.48 -17.48
C ALA A 323 2.75 24.61 -18.39
N PHE A 324 1.54 24.24 -17.94
CA PHE A 324 0.59 23.40 -18.69
C PHE A 324 -0.73 24.13 -18.94
N ASN A 325 -1.37 23.81 -20.06
CA ASN A 325 -2.77 24.14 -20.25
C ASN A 325 -3.62 23.39 -19.20
N ASN A 326 -4.53 24.08 -18.54
CA ASN A 326 -5.32 23.54 -17.43
C ASN A 326 -4.45 22.92 -16.33
N GLY A 327 -3.28 23.51 -16.07
CA GLY A 327 -2.30 23.00 -15.13
C GLY A 327 -2.69 23.19 -13.67
N LEU A 328 -2.57 22.14 -12.89
CA LEU A 328 -2.72 22.10 -11.44
C LEU A 328 -1.47 21.49 -10.80
N LYS A 329 -1.08 22.00 -9.63
CA LYS A 329 0.00 21.39 -8.85
C LYS A 329 -0.30 21.41 -7.38
N TYR A 330 0.18 20.37 -6.66
CA TYR A 330 0.03 20.23 -5.23
C TYR A 330 1.15 19.38 -4.64
N ILE A 331 1.23 19.36 -3.31
CA ILE A 331 2.08 18.45 -2.56
C ILE A 331 1.17 17.46 -1.83
N LEU A 332 1.51 16.19 -1.89
CA LEU A 332 0.89 15.16 -1.06
C LEU A 332 1.91 14.51 -0.12
N LEU A 333 1.40 13.89 0.93
CA LEU A 333 2.13 13.04 1.85
C LEU A 333 1.27 11.82 2.18
N SER A 334 1.78 10.61 1.95
CA SER A 334 1.14 9.36 2.33
C SER A 334 2.09 8.47 3.13
N HIS A 335 1.57 7.74 4.11
CA HIS A 335 2.39 6.87 4.96
C HIS A 335 2.66 5.54 4.25
N ASN A 336 3.90 5.32 3.83
CA ASN A 336 4.32 4.18 3.02
C ASN A 336 4.18 2.82 3.70
N GLU A 337 4.35 2.72 5.03
CA GLU A 337 4.23 1.46 5.76
C GLU A 337 2.82 1.17 6.27
N ARG A 338 1.94 2.18 6.32
CA ARG A 338 0.57 2.04 6.82
C ARG A 338 -0.44 2.01 5.68
N MET A 339 -0.91 3.16 5.18
CA MET A 339 -1.82 3.21 4.03
C MET A 339 -1.21 2.56 2.79
N GLY A 340 0.08 2.82 2.52
CA GLY A 340 0.82 2.26 1.38
C GLY A 340 1.26 0.79 1.56
N SER A 341 0.90 0.11 2.65
CA SER A 341 1.35 -1.26 2.94
C SER A 341 0.39 -2.02 3.87
N ALA A 342 0.84 -2.45 5.05
CA ALA A 342 0.16 -3.42 5.89
C ALA A 342 -1.27 -3.02 6.30
N LYS A 343 -1.49 -1.77 6.76
CA LYS A 343 -2.84 -1.32 7.10
C LYS A 343 -3.74 -1.17 5.88
N GLY A 344 -3.18 -0.71 4.75
CA GLY A 344 -3.90 -0.72 3.47
C GLY A 344 -4.31 -2.13 3.04
N ALA A 345 -3.48 -3.15 3.31
CA ALA A 345 -3.82 -4.55 3.06
C ALA A 345 -4.94 -5.05 3.98
N VAL A 346 -4.92 -4.66 5.26
CA VAL A 346 -6.01 -4.99 6.19
C VAL A 346 -7.31 -4.30 5.76
N LEU A 347 -7.25 -3.03 5.37
CA LEU A 347 -8.40 -2.30 4.82
C LEU A 347 -8.95 -2.97 3.54
N LEU A 348 -8.06 -3.50 2.69
CA LEU A 348 -8.48 -4.29 1.51
C LEU A 348 -9.19 -5.58 1.93
N ALA A 349 -8.68 -6.30 2.94
CA ALA A 349 -9.35 -7.48 3.46
C ALA A 349 -10.74 -7.16 4.02
N GLU A 350 -10.87 -6.02 4.70
CA GLU A 350 -12.17 -5.53 5.21
C GLU A 350 -13.15 -5.25 4.07
N LEU A 351 -12.71 -4.56 3.02
CA LEU A 351 -13.52 -4.29 1.81
C LEU A 351 -13.99 -5.60 1.16
N LEU A 352 -13.07 -6.56 0.98
CA LEU A 352 -13.40 -7.84 0.36
C LEU A 352 -14.38 -8.66 1.21
N LYS A 353 -14.25 -8.59 2.54
CA LYS A 353 -15.20 -9.22 3.47
C LYS A 353 -16.56 -8.53 3.43
N ASP A 354 -16.60 -7.21 3.44
CA ASP A 354 -17.85 -6.42 3.38
C ASP A 354 -18.62 -6.68 2.08
N ARG A 355 -17.90 -6.97 0.99
CA ARG A 355 -18.47 -7.32 -0.32
C ARG A 355 -18.70 -8.84 -0.54
N GLU A 356 -18.56 -9.65 0.50
CA GLU A 356 -18.78 -11.10 0.45
C GLU A 356 -17.87 -11.82 -0.60
N VAL A 357 -16.63 -11.31 -0.77
CA VAL A 357 -15.63 -11.89 -1.70
C VAL A 357 -14.65 -12.80 -0.98
N LEU A 358 -14.48 -12.60 0.36
CA LEU A 358 -13.71 -13.47 1.25
C LEU A 358 -14.55 -14.62 1.76
#